data_b241bb9e22dec7e5008cc03a28f06a0e
#
_entry.id   b241bb9e22dec7e5008cc03a28f06a0e
#
_cell.length_a   1.000
_cell.length_b   1.000
_cell.length_c   1.000
_cell.angle_alpha   90.00
_cell.angle_beta   90.00
_cell.angle_gamma   90.00
#
_symmetry.space_group_name_H-M   'P 1'
#
loop_
_entity.id
_entity.type
_entity.pdbx_description
1 polymer ?
#
loop_
_entity_poly.entity_id
_entity_poly.type
_entity_poly.pdbx_seq_one_letter_code
_entity_poly.pdbx_strand_id
1 'polypeptide(L)'
;KEGVEKNLTVMDENGLLGKTIKVGNHAALTQLITDKNFRVSVRIGQERALGLFIPTHGKYGLLEGVRKSMPLNEGEIAYTSGISEIYPPNIPVARVVSIQLDDNNPFQHIVVELVGSIENLDYVFIIL
;
A
#
# COMPACT_ATOMS: atom_id res chain seq x y z
N LYS A 1 -12.76 15.10 -20.92
CA LYS A 1 -11.85 14.52 -19.93
C LYS A 1 -11.39 15.59 -18.99
N GLU A 2 -11.62 15.39 -17.72
CA GLU A 2 -11.50 16.46 -16.73
C GLU A 2 -10.25 16.32 -15.87
N GLY A 3 -9.14 15.93 -16.48
CA GLY A 3 -7.88 15.79 -15.78
C GLY A 3 -7.69 14.46 -15.07
N VAL A 4 -8.72 13.61 -15.02
CA VAL A 4 -8.60 12.28 -14.40
C VAL A 4 -8.16 11.29 -15.46
N GLU A 5 -7.07 10.59 -15.18
CA GLU A 5 -6.50 9.60 -16.09
C GLU A 5 -6.35 8.27 -15.36
N LYS A 6 -6.00 7.22 -16.10
CA LYS A 6 -5.70 5.95 -15.45
C LYS A 6 -4.34 6.04 -14.74
N ASN A 7 -4.14 5.17 -13.78
CA ASN A 7 -2.92 5.10 -12.96
C ASN A 7 -2.69 6.34 -12.09
N LEU A 8 -3.77 7.03 -11.73
CA LEU A 8 -3.69 8.10 -10.73
C LEU A 8 -3.95 7.53 -9.35
N THR A 9 -3.27 8.08 -8.37
CA THR A 9 -3.40 7.65 -6.98
C THR A 9 -4.77 8.03 -6.43
N VAL A 10 -5.42 7.07 -5.77
CA VAL A 10 -6.67 7.29 -5.03
C VAL A 10 -6.39 7.06 -3.56
N MET A 11 -6.72 8.02 -2.72
CA MET A 11 -6.45 7.93 -1.28
C MET A 11 -7.55 8.62 -0.48
N ASP A 12 -7.61 8.34 0.82
CA ASP A 12 -8.40 9.13 1.75
C ASP A 12 -7.46 9.82 2.74
N GLU A 13 -8.02 10.42 3.78
CA GLU A 13 -7.21 11.15 4.78
C GLU A 13 -6.27 10.24 5.56
N ASN A 14 -6.50 8.93 5.56
CA ASN A 14 -5.71 7.97 6.32
C ASN A 14 -4.65 7.26 5.50
N GLY A 15 -4.85 7.13 4.20
CA GLY A 15 -3.86 6.44 3.39
C GLY A 15 -4.33 6.03 2.01
N LEU A 16 -3.53 5.18 1.39
CA LEU A 16 -3.74 4.73 0.03
C LEU A 16 -4.95 3.82 -0.07
N LEU A 17 -5.78 4.04 -1.09
CA LEU A 17 -6.95 3.21 -1.38
C LEU A 17 -6.82 2.45 -2.70
N GLY A 18 -6.03 2.95 -3.64
CA GLY A 18 -5.89 2.29 -4.93
C GLY A 18 -5.42 3.23 -6.01
N LYS A 19 -5.76 2.89 -7.24
CA LYS A 19 -5.42 3.71 -8.41
C LYS A 19 -6.52 3.63 -9.45
N THR A 20 -6.62 4.66 -10.29
CA THR A 20 -7.56 4.62 -11.41
C THR A 20 -7.03 3.68 -12.50
N ILE A 21 -7.89 2.83 -13.04
CA ILE A 21 -7.50 1.89 -14.10
C ILE A 21 -8.26 2.12 -15.40
N LYS A 22 -9.40 2.79 -15.34
CA LYS A 22 -10.18 3.07 -16.54
C LYS A 22 -10.96 4.36 -16.31
N VAL A 23 -10.93 5.25 -17.27
CA VAL A 23 -11.52 6.57 -17.14
C VAL A 23 -12.48 6.81 -18.28
N GLY A 24 -13.72 7.21 -17.94
CA GLY A 24 -14.73 7.69 -18.88
C GLY A 24 -14.90 9.18 -18.76
N ASN A 25 -15.96 9.71 -19.40
CA ASN A 25 -16.21 11.15 -19.40
C ASN A 25 -16.64 11.66 -18.02
N HIS A 26 -17.39 10.85 -17.29
CA HIS A 26 -17.98 11.28 -16.01
C HIS A 26 -17.66 10.34 -14.86
N ALA A 27 -16.81 9.33 -15.06
CA ALA A 27 -16.51 8.34 -14.03
C ALA A 27 -15.15 7.74 -14.25
N ALA A 28 -14.58 7.23 -13.17
CA ALA A 28 -13.32 6.50 -13.22
C ALA A 28 -13.49 5.18 -12.47
N LEU A 29 -12.95 4.11 -13.03
CA LEU A 29 -12.90 2.82 -12.36
C LEU A 29 -11.60 2.72 -11.57
N THR A 30 -11.70 2.33 -10.32
CA THR A 30 -10.57 2.25 -9.41
C THR A 30 -10.25 0.80 -9.09
N GLN A 31 -8.96 0.44 -9.20
CA GLN A 31 -8.49 -0.82 -8.63
C GLN A 31 -8.22 -0.53 -7.15
N LEU A 32 -8.95 -1.21 -6.27
CA LEU A 32 -8.76 -1.04 -4.84
C LEU A 32 -7.53 -1.77 -4.35
N ILE A 33 -6.95 -1.25 -3.28
CA ILE A 33 -5.78 -1.84 -2.64
C ILE A 33 -6.05 -3.26 -2.11
N THR A 34 -7.33 -3.64 -1.96
CA THR A 34 -7.73 -4.98 -1.54
C THR A 34 -7.85 -5.97 -2.70
N ASP A 35 -7.77 -5.50 -3.95
CA ASP A 35 -7.80 -6.37 -5.12
C ASP A 35 -6.60 -7.33 -5.07
N LYS A 36 -6.85 -8.62 -5.27
CA LYS A 36 -5.81 -9.65 -5.16
C LYS A 36 -4.63 -9.41 -6.10
N ASN A 37 -4.84 -8.66 -7.16
CA ASN A 37 -3.79 -8.35 -8.12
C ASN A 37 -3.08 -7.02 -7.83
N PHE A 38 -3.52 -6.31 -6.80
CA PHE A 38 -2.91 -5.04 -6.44
C PHE A 38 -1.52 -5.26 -5.84
N ARG A 39 -0.56 -4.43 -6.22
CA ARG A 39 0.80 -4.43 -5.67
C ARG A 39 1.28 -3.01 -5.56
N VAL A 40 1.98 -2.70 -4.47
CA VAL A 40 2.64 -1.40 -4.34
C VAL A 40 3.93 -1.56 -3.55
N SER A 41 4.97 -0.91 -4.05
CA SER A 41 6.28 -0.89 -3.40
C SER A 41 6.27 0.12 -2.25
N VAL A 42 6.77 -0.29 -1.09
CA VAL A 42 6.74 0.53 0.11
C VAL A 42 8.13 0.63 0.76
N ARG A 43 8.28 1.65 1.60
CA ARG A 43 9.42 1.79 2.51
C ARG A 43 8.92 1.71 3.94
N ILE A 44 9.69 1.07 4.81
CA ILE A 44 9.30 0.89 6.19
C ILE A 44 10.53 0.89 7.11
N GLY A 45 10.32 1.39 8.34
CA GLY A 45 11.34 1.38 9.37
C GLY A 45 12.32 2.53 9.27
N GLN A 46 13.19 2.62 10.28
CA GLN A 46 14.18 3.69 10.35
C GLN A 46 15.16 3.65 9.19
N GLU A 47 15.49 2.45 8.73
CA GLU A 47 16.42 2.29 7.62
C GLU A 47 15.73 2.28 6.27
N ARG A 48 14.44 2.57 6.25
CA ARG A 48 13.62 2.68 5.04
C ARG A 48 13.79 1.46 4.14
N ALA A 49 13.60 0.29 4.75
CA ALA A 49 13.67 -0.97 4.02
C ALA A 49 12.60 -1.00 2.92
N LEU A 50 13.00 -1.47 1.75
CA LEU A 50 12.09 -1.61 0.63
C LEU A 50 11.35 -2.93 0.74
N GLY A 51 10.03 -2.89 0.55
CA GLY A 51 9.19 -4.08 0.55
C GLY A 51 8.09 -3.97 -0.47
N LEU A 52 7.38 -5.07 -0.68
CA LEU A 52 6.24 -5.11 -1.60
C LEU A 52 5.00 -5.46 -0.81
N PHE A 53 3.99 -4.60 -0.88
CA PHE A 53 2.69 -4.87 -0.26
C PHE A 53 1.88 -5.79 -1.15
N ILE A 54 1.35 -6.86 -0.54
CA ILE A 54 0.51 -7.86 -1.21
C ILE A 54 -0.76 -8.03 -0.38
N PRO A 55 -1.95 -7.76 -0.94
CA PRO A 55 -3.19 -7.97 -0.20
C PRO A 55 -3.45 -9.46 0.00
N THR A 56 -4.01 -9.82 1.14
CA THR A 56 -4.40 -11.20 1.43
C THR A 56 -5.91 -11.33 1.48
N HIS A 57 -6.55 -10.84 2.55
CA HIS A 57 -8.01 -10.82 2.60
C HIS A 57 -8.47 -9.70 3.51
N GLY A 58 -9.60 -9.09 3.17
CA GLY A 58 -10.14 -7.98 3.93
C GLY A 58 -9.13 -6.83 3.98
N LYS A 59 -8.89 -6.31 5.19
CA LYS A 59 -7.98 -5.19 5.41
C LYS A 59 -6.54 -5.62 5.67
N TYR A 60 -6.22 -6.90 5.49
CA TYR A 60 -4.89 -7.43 5.82
C TYR A 60 -4.09 -7.73 4.58
N GLY A 61 -2.78 -7.72 4.75
CA GLY A 61 -1.85 -8.06 3.70
C GLY A 61 -0.49 -8.44 4.27
N LEU A 62 0.46 -8.63 3.37
CA LEU A 62 1.83 -8.98 3.70
C LEU A 62 2.78 -7.95 3.12
N LEU A 63 3.92 -7.75 3.78
CA LEU A 63 5.06 -7.06 3.19
C LEU A 63 6.11 -8.11 2.86
N GLU A 64 6.47 -8.22 1.58
CA GLU A 64 7.47 -9.18 1.12
C GLU A 64 8.77 -8.50 0.80
N GLY A 65 9.87 -9.25 0.93
CA GLY A 65 11.18 -8.81 0.51
C GLY A 65 11.97 -8.04 1.54
N VAL A 66 11.49 -7.95 2.77
CA VAL A 66 12.22 -7.26 3.85
C VAL A 66 13.14 -8.25 4.54
N ARG A 67 14.46 -8.00 4.50
CA ARG A 67 15.45 -8.91 5.05
C ARG A 67 15.38 -8.93 6.58
N LYS A 68 15.75 -10.07 7.17
CA LYS A 68 15.76 -10.23 8.63
C LYS A 68 16.62 -9.19 9.34
N SER A 69 17.67 -8.71 8.69
CA SER A 69 18.60 -7.75 9.29
C SER A 69 18.01 -6.36 9.45
N MET A 70 16.89 -6.06 8.78
CA MET A 70 16.26 -4.75 8.87
C MET A 70 15.47 -4.63 10.17
N PRO A 71 15.74 -3.63 11.00
CA PRO A 71 15.01 -3.48 12.26
C PRO A 71 13.60 -2.96 12.00
N LEU A 72 12.61 -3.73 12.45
CA LEU A 72 11.20 -3.37 12.35
C LEU A 72 10.50 -3.69 13.65
N ASN A 73 9.46 -2.93 13.94
CA ASN A 73 8.61 -3.13 15.12
C ASN A 73 7.14 -3.15 14.72
N GLU A 74 6.35 -3.86 15.51
CA GLU A 74 4.89 -3.80 15.36
C GLU A 74 4.43 -2.35 15.55
N GLY A 75 3.39 -1.97 14.80
CA GLY A 75 2.85 -0.63 14.85
C GLY A 75 3.47 0.34 13.85
N GLU A 76 4.61 0.00 13.27
CA GLU A 76 5.23 0.89 12.27
C GLU A 76 4.41 0.95 10.99
N ILE A 77 4.46 2.10 10.34
CA ILE A 77 3.69 2.36 9.12
C ILE A 77 4.60 2.20 7.90
N ALA A 78 4.10 1.49 6.89
CA ALA A 78 4.74 1.41 5.58
C ALA A 78 4.16 2.50 4.69
N TYR A 79 5.02 3.20 3.97
CA TYR A 79 4.65 4.30 3.08
C TYR A 79 5.02 3.95 1.65
N THR A 80 4.29 4.50 0.68
CA THR A 80 4.66 4.30 -0.72
C THR A 80 6.11 4.72 -0.93
N SER A 81 6.84 3.95 -1.74
CA SER A 81 8.28 4.18 -1.94
C SER A 81 8.58 5.32 -2.91
N GLY A 82 7.65 5.60 -3.83
CA GLY A 82 7.90 6.55 -4.90
C GLY A 82 8.74 6.01 -6.04
N ILE A 83 9.11 4.72 -5.99
CA ILE A 83 9.87 4.11 -7.08
C ILE A 83 9.02 4.00 -8.34
N SER A 84 7.75 3.64 -8.18
CA SER A 84 6.81 3.59 -9.29
C SER A 84 6.38 5.01 -9.64
N GLU A 85 6.19 5.28 -10.93
CA GLU A 85 5.68 6.57 -11.36
C GLU A 85 4.18 6.74 -11.10
N ILE A 86 3.52 5.67 -10.64
CA ILE A 86 2.07 5.69 -10.37
C ILE A 86 1.77 6.42 -9.06
N TYR A 87 2.53 6.08 -8.01
CA TYR A 87 2.25 6.60 -6.66
C TYR A 87 3.33 7.58 -6.23
N PRO A 88 2.95 8.80 -5.79
CA PRO A 88 3.92 9.68 -5.13
C PRO A 88 4.48 8.98 -3.89
N PRO A 89 5.68 9.35 -3.44
CA PRO A 89 6.25 8.75 -2.23
C PRO A 89 5.53 9.20 -0.97
N ASN A 90 5.70 8.42 0.10
CA ASN A 90 5.33 8.78 1.47
C ASN A 90 3.82 8.83 1.74
N ILE A 91 3.02 8.12 0.95
CA ILE A 91 1.59 7.94 1.26
C ILE A 91 1.48 6.72 2.19
N PRO A 92 0.82 6.85 3.35
CA PRO A 92 0.65 5.69 4.25
C PRO A 92 -0.12 4.57 3.56
N VAL A 93 0.35 3.34 3.73
CA VAL A 93 -0.26 2.15 3.11
C VAL A 93 -0.82 1.22 4.18
N ALA A 94 0.00 0.82 5.14
CA ALA A 94 -0.38 -0.22 6.08
C ALA A 94 0.47 -0.13 7.35
N ARG A 95 -0.06 -0.72 8.43
CA ARG A 95 0.60 -0.78 9.73
C ARG A 95 0.98 -2.21 10.04
N VAL A 96 2.17 -2.42 10.57
CA VAL A 96 2.64 -3.75 10.95
C VAL A 96 1.83 -4.29 12.11
N VAL A 97 1.25 -5.48 11.92
CA VAL A 97 0.48 -6.18 12.95
C VAL A 97 1.33 -7.23 13.63
N SER A 98 2.10 -8.00 12.86
CA SER A 98 2.96 -9.03 13.43
C SER A 98 4.18 -9.25 12.57
N ILE A 99 5.25 -9.70 13.21
CA ILE A 99 6.51 -10.02 12.55
C ILE A 99 6.95 -11.38 13.05
N GLN A 100 7.26 -12.29 12.12
CA GLN A 100 7.79 -13.60 12.45
C GLN A 100 9.08 -13.85 11.70
N LEU A 101 10.04 -14.43 12.38
CA LEU A 101 11.33 -14.78 11.80
C LEU A 101 11.45 -16.30 11.76
N ASP A 102 11.86 -16.81 10.62
CA ASP A 102 12.08 -18.24 10.41
C ASP A 102 13.56 -18.45 10.04
N ASP A 103 14.22 -19.38 10.72
CA ASP A 103 15.64 -19.63 10.50
C ASP A 103 15.95 -20.04 9.06
N ASN A 104 14.97 -20.62 8.37
CA ASN A 104 15.13 -21.10 7.00
C ASN A 104 14.77 -20.07 5.94
N ASN A 105 14.37 -18.87 6.35
CA ASN A 105 13.92 -17.82 5.42
C ASN A 105 14.75 -16.56 5.66
N PRO A 106 15.40 -16.00 4.61
CA PRO A 106 16.18 -14.77 4.78
C PRO A 106 15.33 -13.53 4.95
N PHE A 107 14.00 -13.62 4.72
CA PHE A 107 13.09 -12.50 4.81
C PHE A 107 12.16 -12.64 6.00
N GLN A 108 11.72 -11.50 6.52
CA GLN A 108 10.75 -11.48 7.61
C GLN A 108 9.35 -11.80 7.06
N HIS A 109 8.56 -12.51 7.86
CA HIS A 109 7.13 -12.71 7.57
C HIS A 109 6.36 -11.60 8.29
N ILE A 110 5.88 -10.61 7.53
CA ILE A 110 5.29 -9.40 8.08
C ILE A 110 3.83 -9.32 7.65
N VAL A 111 2.93 -9.36 8.64
CA VAL A 111 1.50 -9.15 8.42
C VAL A 111 1.19 -7.70 8.72
N VAL A 112 0.45 -7.06 7.82
CA VAL A 112 0.08 -5.65 7.93
C VAL A 112 -1.43 -5.48 7.80
N GLU A 113 -1.89 -4.35 8.31
CA GLU A 113 -3.29 -3.93 8.24
C GLU A 113 -3.35 -2.61 7.51
N LEU A 114 -4.24 -2.48 6.54
CA LEU A 114 -4.40 -1.26 5.75
C LEU A 114 -4.78 -0.08 6.66
N VAL A 115 -4.22 1.09 6.38
CA VAL A 115 -4.54 2.30 7.14
C VAL A 115 -5.59 3.16 6.45
N GLY A 116 -5.80 3.02 5.14
CA GLY A 116 -6.89 3.67 4.46
C GLY A 116 -8.24 3.13 4.93
N SER A 117 -9.28 3.96 4.88
CA SER A 117 -10.61 3.57 5.36
C SER A 117 -11.35 2.78 4.30
N ILE A 118 -10.83 1.59 3.98
CA ILE A 118 -11.32 0.77 2.87
C ILE A 118 -12.76 0.29 3.10
N GLU A 119 -13.21 0.24 4.34
CA GLU A 119 -14.53 -0.23 4.70
C GLU A 119 -15.56 0.89 4.75
N ASN A 120 -15.12 2.13 4.63
CA ASN A 120 -16.00 3.30 4.73
C ASN A 120 -15.49 4.38 3.78
N LEU A 121 -15.86 4.28 2.50
CA LEU A 121 -15.36 5.14 1.44
C LEU A 121 -16.25 6.37 1.26
N ASP A 122 -16.40 7.18 2.31
CA ASP A 122 -17.23 8.39 2.23
C ASP A 122 -16.60 9.46 1.35
N TYR A 123 -15.31 9.73 1.55
CA TYR A 123 -14.58 10.75 0.80
C TYR A 123 -13.26 10.20 0.34
N VAL A 124 -12.95 10.38 -0.94
CA VAL A 124 -11.67 9.96 -1.49
C VAL A 124 -11.08 11.12 -2.28
N PHE A 125 -9.76 11.10 -2.40
CA PHE A 125 -9.01 12.10 -3.16
C PHE A 125 -8.29 11.42 -4.30
N ILE A 126 -8.29 12.06 -5.45
CA ILE A 126 -7.52 11.60 -6.60
C ILE A 126 -6.40 12.60 -6.81
N ILE A 127 -5.18 12.10 -6.81
CA ILE A 127 -4.00 12.96 -6.99
C ILE A 127 -3.78 13.16 -8.48
N LEU A 128 -3.96 14.38 -8.93
CA LEU A 128 -3.77 14.75 -10.34
C LEU A 128 -2.31 15.25 -10.59
#